data_a272446930959ea62714073a469edb00
#
_entry.id   a272446930959ea62714073a469edb00
#
_cell.length_a   1.000
_cell.length_b   1.000
_cell.length_c   1.000
_cell.angle_alpha   90.00
_cell.angle_beta   90.00
_cell.angle_gamma   90.00
#
_symmetry.space_group_name_H-M   'P 1'
#
loop_
_entity.id
_entity.type
_entity.pdbx_description
1 polymer ?
#
loop_
_entity_poly.entity_id
_entity_poly.type
_entity_poly.pdbx_seq_one_letter_code
_entity_poly.pdbx_strand_id
1 'polypeptide(L)'
;KRDSIKFLINDKYSLPVPSFVMPTMQNHGNYILSLGNLCRWLAEQAETLGVDVFPGFPAAEIIFKDGKVNGVITGDMGVDADGNPKDSFQPGMEIIANEATVFAEGCRGHLGKQLIKKFQLDKGKDPQHYGIGFKEIWEVDNELHEEGLVMHTNGWPLPDDTPGGSYMYHTEKKQVLLGLVIPLDYKNPHLSPYDEFQRWKSHPAIKKYLKNGKRISYGARALIKGGLQSLPSMEFPGGYLVGCNAGTLNFSKIKGSHTAMKSGIEAAKVIASNIDGNMKSLDEEVKKTWLYTELYKSRNFNPFFHKFGGLIGAAMNVIDQLVFRGNLPFTLNHPTPDHESL
;
A
#
# COMPACT_ATOMS: atom_id res chain seq x y z
N LYS A 1 -9.11 20.82 -7.03
CA LYS A 1 -8.11 20.22 -6.11
C LYS A 1 -6.90 21.10 -6.03
N ARG A 2 -6.29 21.21 -4.86
CA ARG A 2 -5.09 22.01 -4.62
C ARG A 2 -4.04 21.13 -3.94
N ASP A 3 -2.86 21.00 -4.56
CA ASP A 3 -1.71 20.34 -3.95
C ASP A 3 -0.93 21.31 -3.07
N SER A 4 -0.49 20.84 -1.92
CA SER A 4 0.38 21.57 -0.99
C SER A 4 1.44 20.60 -0.47
N ILE A 5 2.70 20.87 -0.74
CA ILE A 5 3.81 20.10 -0.21
C ILE A 5 4.61 21.00 0.72
N LYS A 6 4.92 20.51 1.92
CA LYS A 6 5.67 21.27 2.93
C LYS A 6 6.78 20.41 3.52
N PHE A 7 7.92 21.03 3.71
CA PHE A 7 8.99 20.49 4.55
C PHE A 7 8.88 21.12 5.95
N LEU A 8 8.66 20.31 6.97
CA LEU A 8 8.60 20.76 8.37
C LEU A 8 10.02 20.80 8.92
N ILE A 9 10.51 22.00 9.23
CA ILE A 9 11.89 22.18 9.73
C ILE A 9 12.00 21.75 11.19
N ASN A 10 11.01 22.15 12.00
CA ASN A 10 10.92 21.88 13.42
C ASN A 10 9.44 21.94 13.87
N ASP A 11 9.18 21.99 15.16
CA ASP A 11 7.83 22.04 15.73
C ASP A 11 7.01 23.29 15.41
N LYS A 12 7.62 24.32 14.80
CA LYS A 12 7.00 25.63 14.54
C LYS A 12 7.02 26.04 13.06
N TYR A 13 8.11 25.78 12.37
CA TYR A 13 8.36 26.33 11.03
C TYR A 13 8.28 25.26 9.95
N SER A 14 7.72 25.67 8.82
CA SER A 14 7.65 24.88 7.59
C SER A 14 8.02 25.71 6.37
N LEU A 15 8.62 25.05 5.38
CA LEU A 15 8.89 25.63 4.06
C LEU A 15 7.93 25.01 3.02
N PRO A 16 7.33 25.80 2.15
CA PRO A 16 6.61 25.28 1.00
C PRO A 16 7.59 24.66 -0.01
N VAL A 17 7.26 23.48 -0.51
CA VAL A 17 8.00 22.81 -1.58
C VAL A 17 7.17 22.94 -2.87
N PRO A 18 7.72 23.54 -3.93
CA PRO A 18 7.01 23.63 -5.20
C PRO A 18 6.68 22.22 -5.75
N SER A 19 5.44 22.00 -6.17
CA SER A 19 4.96 20.68 -6.60
C SER A 19 5.71 20.13 -7.82
N PHE A 20 6.29 20.97 -8.66
CA PHE A 20 7.07 20.54 -9.82
C PHE A 20 8.38 19.83 -9.42
N VAL A 21 8.90 20.07 -8.20
CA VAL A 21 10.09 19.42 -7.67
C VAL A 21 9.83 17.95 -7.33
N MET A 22 8.55 17.60 -7.05
CA MET A 22 8.12 16.25 -6.72
C MET A 22 6.99 15.80 -7.67
N PRO A 23 7.28 15.53 -8.94
CA PRO A 23 6.26 15.24 -9.95
C PRO A 23 5.43 14.00 -9.63
N THR A 24 6.00 13.02 -8.91
CA THR A 24 5.29 11.82 -8.46
C THR A 24 4.21 12.11 -7.42
N MET A 25 4.28 13.26 -6.72
CA MET A 25 3.34 13.68 -5.69
C MET A 25 2.23 14.61 -6.21
N GLN A 26 2.23 14.95 -7.50
CA GLN A 26 1.18 15.76 -8.10
C GLN A 26 -0.13 14.97 -8.19
N ASN A 27 -1.23 15.61 -7.78
CA ASN A 27 -2.56 15.01 -7.72
C ASN A 27 -3.56 15.64 -8.71
N HIS A 28 -3.09 16.50 -9.61
CA HIS A 28 -3.95 17.10 -10.62
C HIS A 28 -4.59 16.00 -11.48
N GLY A 29 -5.91 16.04 -11.61
CA GLY A 29 -6.69 15.02 -12.33
C GLY A 29 -7.02 13.75 -11.52
N ASN A 30 -6.45 13.57 -10.32
CA ASN A 30 -6.79 12.45 -9.45
C ASN A 30 -8.10 12.70 -8.67
N TYR A 31 -8.71 11.63 -8.18
CA TYR A 31 -9.88 11.67 -7.30
C TYR A 31 -9.46 11.52 -5.83
N ILE A 32 -10.14 12.24 -4.94
CA ILE A 32 -10.12 11.99 -3.50
C ILE A 32 -11.41 11.24 -3.19
N LEU A 33 -11.30 10.05 -2.63
CA LEU A 33 -12.46 9.22 -2.29
C LEU A 33 -12.16 8.30 -1.11
N SER A 34 -13.20 7.83 -0.45
CA SER A 34 -13.08 6.76 0.53
C SER A 34 -12.89 5.43 -0.18
N LEU A 35 -11.76 4.75 0.07
CA LEU A 35 -11.51 3.43 -0.51
C LEU A 35 -12.55 2.40 -0.03
N GLY A 36 -13.04 2.52 1.22
CA GLY A 36 -14.10 1.66 1.72
C GLY A 36 -15.42 1.83 0.96
N ASN A 37 -15.78 3.07 0.57
CA ASN A 37 -16.95 3.32 -0.27
C ASN A 37 -16.78 2.75 -1.67
N LEU A 38 -15.58 2.92 -2.25
CA LEU A 38 -15.27 2.34 -3.56
C LEU A 38 -15.36 0.81 -3.54
N CYS A 39 -14.82 0.16 -2.50
CA CYS A 39 -14.87 -1.30 -2.39
C CYS A 39 -16.31 -1.81 -2.25
N ARG A 40 -17.16 -1.14 -1.46
CA ARG A 40 -18.58 -1.50 -1.37
C ARG A 40 -19.29 -1.38 -2.71
N TRP A 41 -19.11 -0.26 -3.39
CA TRP A 41 -19.69 -0.04 -4.70
C TRP A 41 -19.21 -1.07 -5.74
N LEU A 42 -17.91 -1.42 -5.72
CA LEU A 42 -17.37 -2.45 -6.60
C LEU A 42 -17.93 -3.84 -6.28
N ALA A 43 -18.16 -4.16 -5.01
CA ALA A 43 -18.80 -5.42 -4.62
C ALA A 43 -20.23 -5.51 -5.20
N GLU A 44 -21.03 -4.45 -5.06
CA GLU A 44 -22.36 -4.36 -5.65
C GLU A 44 -22.33 -4.54 -7.18
N GLN A 45 -21.33 -3.93 -7.87
CA GLN A 45 -21.16 -4.13 -9.31
C GLN A 45 -20.79 -5.58 -9.65
N ALA A 46 -19.90 -6.19 -8.86
CA ALA A 46 -19.52 -7.58 -9.06
C ALA A 46 -20.70 -8.54 -8.90
N GLU A 47 -21.52 -8.34 -7.87
CA GLU A 47 -22.76 -9.12 -7.65
C GLU A 47 -23.74 -9.00 -8.82
N THR A 48 -23.89 -7.81 -9.40
CA THR A 48 -24.76 -7.63 -10.61
C THR A 48 -24.23 -8.39 -11.83
N LEU A 49 -22.96 -8.75 -11.84
CA LEU A 49 -22.32 -9.55 -12.88
C LEU A 49 -22.27 -11.05 -12.54
N GLY A 50 -22.95 -11.47 -11.45
CA GLY A 50 -23.02 -12.87 -11.04
C GLY A 50 -21.83 -13.37 -10.22
N VAL A 51 -21.05 -12.45 -9.64
CA VAL A 51 -19.97 -12.80 -8.70
C VAL A 51 -20.53 -12.87 -7.29
N ASP A 52 -20.35 -13.97 -6.59
CA ASP A 52 -20.72 -14.09 -5.19
C ASP A 52 -19.69 -13.36 -4.30
N VAL A 53 -20.17 -12.51 -3.40
CA VAL A 53 -19.32 -11.77 -2.45
C VAL A 53 -19.68 -12.19 -1.02
N PHE A 54 -18.70 -12.75 -0.31
CA PHE A 54 -18.91 -13.29 1.05
C PHE A 54 -18.12 -12.45 2.09
N PRO A 55 -18.66 -11.31 2.53
CA PRO A 55 -18.01 -10.53 3.59
C PRO A 55 -18.05 -11.30 4.91
N GLY A 56 -16.93 -11.29 5.65
CA GLY A 56 -16.83 -11.96 6.94
C GLY A 56 -16.38 -13.43 6.87
N PHE A 57 -16.11 -13.97 5.68
CA PHE A 57 -15.57 -15.33 5.50
C PHE A 57 -14.06 -15.24 5.19
N PRO A 58 -13.20 -15.30 6.19
CA PRO A 58 -11.76 -15.27 5.96
C PRO A 58 -11.28 -16.60 5.38
N ALA A 59 -10.46 -16.57 4.33
CA ALA A 59 -9.70 -17.75 3.92
C ALA A 59 -8.62 -18.04 4.98
N ALA A 60 -8.65 -19.23 5.56
CA ALA A 60 -7.75 -19.65 6.64
C ALA A 60 -6.65 -20.57 6.17
N GLU A 61 -6.95 -21.47 5.21
CA GLU A 61 -6.02 -22.46 4.71
C GLU A 61 -6.04 -22.55 3.19
N ILE A 62 -4.97 -23.09 2.62
CA ILE A 62 -4.85 -23.30 1.17
C ILE A 62 -5.04 -24.81 0.89
N ILE A 63 -5.92 -25.10 -0.06
CA ILE A 63 -6.09 -26.46 -0.56
C ILE A 63 -5.06 -26.71 -1.67
N PHE A 64 -4.27 -27.76 -1.51
CA PHE A 64 -3.31 -28.22 -2.53
C PHE A 64 -3.77 -29.56 -3.12
N LYS A 65 -3.66 -29.68 -4.45
CA LYS A 65 -3.87 -30.93 -5.18
C LYS A 65 -2.80 -31.05 -6.27
N ASP A 66 -2.13 -32.20 -6.31
CA ASP A 66 -1.06 -32.47 -7.30
C ASP A 66 0.02 -31.38 -7.40
N GLY A 67 0.39 -30.79 -6.24
CA GLY A 67 1.39 -29.74 -6.15
C GLY A 67 0.91 -28.34 -6.57
N LYS A 68 -0.35 -28.17 -6.96
CA LYS A 68 -1.00 -26.92 -7.34
C LYS A 68 -1.96 -26.44 -6.27
N VAL A 69 -2.17 -25.13 -6.19
CA VAL A 69 -3.28 -24.54 -5.43
C VAL A 69 -4.59 -24.93 -6.12
N ASN A 70 -5.54 -25.43 -5.33
CA ASN A 70 -6.84 -25.91 -5.83
C ASN A 70 -8.02 -25.19 -5.16
N GLY A 71 -7.77 -24.22 -4.32
CA GLY A 71 -8.80 -23.47 -3.58
C GLY A 71 -8.34 -23.10 -2.18
N VAL A 72 -9.30 -22.76 -1.34
CA VAL A 72 -9.08 -22.35 0.06
C VAL A 72 -10.12 -22.97 0.99
N ILE A 73 -9.79 -23.06 2.27
CA ILE A 73 -10.74 -23.38 3.35
C ILE A 73 -11.00 -22.10 4.11
N THR A 74 -12.27 -21.79 4.37
CA THR A 74 -12.63 -20.65 5.22
C THR A 74 -12.37 -20.95 6.69
N GLY A 75 -12.21 -19.91 7.52
CA GLY A 75 -12.08 -20.11 8.96
C GLY A 75 -13.38 -20.58 9.60
N ASP A 76 -13.26 -21.27 10.74
CA ASP A 76 -14.39 -21.62 11.58
C ASP A 76 -15.12 -20.39 12.08
N MET A 77 -16.44 -20.47 12.16
CA MET A 77 -17.32 -19.41 12.65
C MET A 77 -17.94 -19.82 13.99
N GLY A 78 -18.32 -18.80 14.80
CA GLY A 78 -18.95 -19.09 16.10
C GLY A 78 -18.03 -19.72 17.13
N VAL A 79 -16.75 -19.36 17.15
CA VAL A 79 -15.78 -19.71 18.20
C VAL A 79 -15.66 -18.57 19.24
N ASP A 80 -15.24 -18.88 20.45
CA ASP A 80 -14.87 -17.91 21.48
C ASP A 80 -13.44 -17.40 21.30
N ALA A 81 -12.93 -16.59 22.23
CA ALA A 81 -11.59 -16.04 22.19
C ALA A 81 -10.48 -17.10 22.33
N ASP A 82 -10.81 -18.23 22.93
CA ASP A 82 -9.90 -19.36 23.15
C ASP A 82 -9.99 -20.41 22.03
N GLY A 83 -10.89 -20.18 21.04
CA GLY A 83 -11.11 -21.08 19.92
C GLY A 83 -12.13 -22.20 20.18
N ASN A 84 -12.84 -22.19 21.30
CA ASN A 84 -13.86 -23.22 21.60
C ASN A 84 -15.16 -22.94 20.86
N PRO A 85 -15.85 -23.98 20.38
CA PRO A 85 -17.14 -23.86 19.71
C PRO A 85 -18.22 -23.27 20.63
N LYS A 86 -18.99 -22.31 20.10
CA LYS A 86 -20.24 -21.80 20.70
C LYS A 86 -21.44 -22.51 20.10
N ASP A 87 -22.64 -22.22 20.58
CA ASP A 87 -23.90 -22.77 20.03
C ASP A 87 -24.10 -22.42 18.54
N SER A 88 -23.47 -21.33 18.08
CA SER A 88 -23.49 -20.88 16.68
C SER A 88 -22.29 -21.39 15.85
N PHE A 89 -21.58 -22.40 16.33
CA PHE A 89 -20.40 -22.93 15.64
C PHE A 89 -20.75 -23.48 14.25
N GLN A 90 -19.95 -23.11 13.28
CA GLN A 90 -19.95 -23.65 11.92
C GLN A 90 -18.52 -23.89 11.49
N PRO A 91 -18.17 -25.10 11.05
CA PRO A 91 -16.84 -25.39 10.56
C PRO A 91 -16.56 -24.65 9.26
N GLY A 92 -15.27 -24.42 8.99
CA GLY A 92 -14.81 -23.86 7.74
C GLY A 92 -15.24 -24.69 6.53
N MET A 93 -15.50 -24.00 5.42
CA MET A 93 -15.94 -24.62 4.17
C MET A 93 -14.77 -24.70 3.18
N GLU A 94 -14.69 -25.78 2.45
CA GLU A 94 -13.81 -25.91 1.30
C GLU A 94 -14.41 -25.18 0.09
N ILE A 95 -13.63 -24.28 -0.51
CA ILE A 95 -13.97 -23.59 -1.73
C ILE A 95 -12.98 -24.01 -2.80
N ILE A 96 -13.40 -24.84 -3.72
CA ILE A 96 -12.57 -25.37 -4.79
C ILE A 96 -12.59 -24.42 -5.98
N ALA A 97 -11.42 -24.10 -6.50
CA ALA A 97 -11.27 -23.29 -7.70
C ALA A 97 -11.19 -24.19 -8.94
N ASN A 98 -12.04 -23.93 -9.92
CA ASN A 98 -12.02 -24.68 -11.18
C ASN A 98 -10.79 -24.34 -12.03
N GLU A 99 -10.41 -23.04 -12.10
CA GLU A 99 -9.34 -22.56 -12.98
C GLU A 99 -8.14 -22.05 -12.19
N ALA A 100 -8.38 -21.09 -11.28
CA ALA A 100 -7.30 -20.48 -10.51
C ALA A 100 -7.81 -19.81 -9.24
N THR A 101 -6.94 -19.69 -8.24
CA THR A 101 -7.17 -18.92 -7.02
C THR A 101 -6.35 -17.63 -7.06
N VAL A 102 -6.98 -16.47 -6.90
CA VAL A 102 -6.30 -15.17 -6.87
C VAL A 102 -6.21 -14.66 -5.44
N PHE A 103 -4.99 -14.42 -4.96
CA PHE A 103 -4.74 -13.91 -3.61
C PHE A 103 -4.50 -12.40 -3.66
N ALA A 104 -5.40 -11.66 -3.02
CA ALA A 104 -5.41 -10.19 -2.96
C ALA A 104 -5.49 -9.69 -1.51
N GLU A 105 -4.79 -10.35 -0.59
CA GLU A 105 -4.88 -10.14 0.86
C GLU A 105 -4.25 -8.82 1.36
N GLY A 106 -3.63 -8.07 0.47
CA GLY A 106 -2.97 -6.81 0.81
C GLY A 106 -1.55 -6.99 1.37
N CYS A 107 -1.12 -6.03 2.19
CA CYS A 107 0.22 -6.04 2.77
C CYS A 107 0.40 -7.26 3.71
N ARG A 108 1.39 -8.09 3.45
CA ARG A 108 1.70 -9.32 4.22
C ARG A 108 0.49 -10.25 4.37
N GLY A 109 -0.11 -10.61 3.27
CA GLY A 109 -1.21 -11.56 3.24
C GLY A 109 -0.90 -12.84 4.01
N HIS A 110 -1.86 -13.34 4.76
CA HIS A 110 -1.68 -14.51 5.62
C HIS A 110 -1.30 -15.76 4.84
N LEU A 111 -2.05 -16.04 3.77
CA LEU A 111 -1.80 -17.18 2.88
C LEU A 111 -0.73 -16.84 1.82
N GLY A 112 -0.68 -15.61 1.34
CA GLY A 112 0.33 -15.16 0.38
C GLY A 112 1.77 -15.39 0.85
N LYS A 113 2.06 -15.18 2.13
CA LYS A 113 3.39 -15.50 2.70
C LYS A 113 3.75 -16.97 2.59
N GLN A 114 2.78 -17.86 2.80
CA GLN A 114 2.97 -19.30 2.67
C GLN A 114 3.27 -19.69 1.22
N LEU A 115 2.54 -19.07 0.27
CA LEU A 115 2.74 -19.29 -1.17
C LEU A 115 4.10 -18.79 -1.64
N ILE A 116 4.49 -17.57 -1.26
CA ILE A 116 5.80 -17.01 -1.60
C ILE A 116 6.91 -17.96 -1.13
N LYS A 117 6.85 -18.43 0.12
CA LYS A 117 7.82 -19.38 0.68
C LYS A 117 7.78 -20.74 -0.02
N LYS A 118 6.59 -21.31 -0.22
CA LYS A 118 6.41 -22.64 -0.80
C LYS A 118 6.92 -22.74 -2.23
N PHE A 119 6.58 -21.74 -3.04
CA PHE A 119 6.95 -21.70 -4.45
C PHE A 119 8.21 -20.87 -4.74
N GLN A 120 8.87 -20.34 -3.69
CA GLN A 120 10.08 -19.50 -3.81
C GLN A 120 9.88 -18.34 -4.79
N LEU A 121 8.73 -17.66 -4.72
CA LEU A 121 8.33 -16.63 -5.68
C LEU A 121 9.23 -15.38 -5.63
N ASP A 122 9.90 -15.16 -4.51
CA ASP A 122 10.85 -14.06 -4.25
C ASP A 122 12.32 -14.42 -4.50
N LYS A 123 12.58 -15.60 -5.07
CA LYS A 123 13.96 -16.04 -5.34
C LYS A 123 14.70 -15.07 -6.25
N GLY A 124 15.83 -14.56 -5.77
CA GLY A 124 16.67 -13.61 -6.51
C GLY A 124 16.11 -12.18 -6.52
N LYS A 125 15.16 -11.87 -5.64
CA LYS A 125 14.63 -10.52 -5.42
C LYS A 125 15.21 -9.91 -4.14
N ASP A 126 15.15 -8.58 -4.04
CA ASP A 126 15.39 -7.92 -2.76
C ASP A 126 14.27 -8.29 -1.76
N PRO A 127 14.54 -8.29 -0.45
CA PRO A 127 13.48 -8.50 0.54
C PRO A 127 12.41 -7.42 0.43
N GLN A 128 11.17 -7.76 0.78
CA GLN A 128 10.11 -6.77 0.88
C GLN A 128 10.34 -5.88 2.09
N HIS A 129 10.19 -4.58 1.88
CA HIS A 129 10.29 -3.55 2.91
C HIS A 129 8.91 -3.04 3.31
N TYR A 130 8.79 -2.61 4.55
CA TYR A 130 7.51 -2.24 5.13
C TYR A 130 7.58 -0.86 5.80
N GLY A 131 6.42 -0.23 5.89
CA GLY A 131 6.17 0.93 6.73
C GLY A 131 4.91 0.71 7.55
N ILE A 132 4.78 1.42 8.67
CA ILE A 132 3.53 1.53 9.41
C ILE A 132 2.87 2.86 9.08
N GLY A 133 1.60 2.82 8.65
CA GLY A 133 0.79 4.00 8.41
C GLY A 133 -0.29 4.15 9.47
N PHE A 134 -0.30 5.28 10.16
CA PHE A 134 -1.41 5.70 11.02
C PHE A 134 -2.35 6.58 10.23
N LYS A 135 -3.63 6.45 10.48
CA LYS A 135 -4.67 7.25 9.84
C LYS A 135 -5.74 7.65 10.85
N GLU A 136 -6.18 8.89 10.76
CA GLU A 136 -7.36 9.38 11.45
C GLU A 136 -8.28 10.09 10.48
N ILE A 137 -9.58 10.07 10.79
CA ILE A 137 -10.62 10.85 10.13
C ILE A 137 -11.20 11.81 11.16
N TRP A 138 -11.23 13.08 10.83
CA TRP A 138 -11.75 14.15 11.65
C TRP A 138 -12.91 14.84 10.94
N GLU A 139 -13.97 15.12 11.67
CA GLU A 139 -14.99 16.11 11.29
C GLU A 139 -14.56 17.46 11.82
N VAL A 140 -14.50 18.43 10.94
CA VAL A 140 -14.08 19.79 11.28
C VAL A 140 -15.15 20.78 10.86
N ASP A 141 -15.50 21.71 11.77
CA ASP A 141 -16.41 22.79 11.50
C ASP A 141 -15.66 24.11 11.62
N ASN A 142 -14.78 24.35 10.65
CA ASN A 142 -14.01 25.56 10.61
C ASN A 142 -13.91 26.10 9.18
N GLU A 143 -13.69 27.39 9.07
CA GLU A 143 -13.60 28.12 7.80
C GLU A 143 -12.36 27.76 6.98
N LEU A 144 -11.41 27.03 7.57
CA LEU A 144 -10.17 26.60 6.92
C LEU A 144 -10.33 25.28 6.16
N HIS A 145 -11.49 24.63 6.27
CA HIS A 145 -11.76 23.44 5.45
C HIS A 145 -11.86 23.84 3.98
N GLU A 146 -11.10 23.15 3.14
CA GLU A 146 -11.08 23.37 1.70
C GLU A 146 -11.19 22.03 0.98
N GLU A 147 -12.38 21.68 0.54
CA GLU A 147 -12.62 20.42 -0.17
C GLU A 147 -11.70 20.29 -1.39
N GLY A 148 -11.01 19.17 -1.49
CA GLY A 148 -10.03 18.91 -2.54
C GLY A 148 -8.61 19.40 -2.23
N LEU A 149 -8.34 19.93 -1.04
CA LEU A 149 -6.97 20.17 -0.58
C LEU A 149 -6.27 18.85 -0.31
N VAL A 150 -5.12 18.66 -0.96
CA VAL A 150 -4.19 17.53 -0.75
C VAL A 150 -2.89 18.11 -0.22
N MET A 151 -2.57 17.84 1.03
CA MET A 151 -1.33 18.27 1.65
C MET A 151 -0.44 17.07 1.95
N HIS A 152 0.84 17.16 1.60
CA HIS A 152 1.87 16.23 2.03
C HIS A 152 2.94 16.97 2.81
N THR A 153 3.49 16.32 3.85
CA THR A 153 4.61 16.90 4.60
C THR A 153 5.69 15.87 4.85
N ASN A 154 6.95 16.33 4.91
CA ASN A 154 8.13 15.55 5.26
C ASN A 154 8.95 16.34 6.29
N GLY A 155 9.95 15.71 6.89
CA GLY A 155 10.83 16.29 7.92
C GLY A 155 10.26 16.06 9.31
N TRP A 156 10.28 17.11 10.18
CA TRP A 156 9.79 16.98 11.55
C TRP A 156 8.40 16.32 11.60
N PRO A 157 8.12 15.42 12.58
CA PRO A 157 8.90 15.11 13.77
C PRO A 157 9.96 14.00 13.57
N LEU A 158 10.05 13.41 12.38
CA LEU A 158 10.97 12.31 12.13
C LEU A 158 12.41 12.81 11.94
N PRO A 159 13.41 12.09 12.45
CA PRO A 159 14.81 12.40 12.18
C PRO A 159 15.19 12.04 10.74
N ASP A 160 16.33 12.57 10.27
CA ASP A 160 16.78 12.41 8.87
C ASP A 160 17.10 10.95 8.50
N ASP A 161 17.48 10.13 9.45
CA ASP A 161 17.74 8.70 9.28
C ASP A 161 16.47 7.82 9.27
N THR A 162 15.31 8.44 9.49
CA THR A 162 13.99 7.78 9.45
C THR A 162 13.08 8.49 8.43
N PRO A 163 13.34 8.36 7.13
CA PRO A 163 12.64 9.12 6.09
C PRO A 163 11.19 8.61 5.91
N GLY A 164 10.27 9.21 6.64
CA GLY A 164 8.83 9.02 6.52
C GLY A 164 8.14 10.23 5.93
N GLY A 165 6.83 10.20 5.89
CA GLY A 165 6.01 11.30 5.38
C GLY A 165 4.58 11.23 5.85
N SER A 166 3.90 12.37 5.73
CA SER A 166 2.52 12.50 6.16
C SER A 166 1.63 13.07 5.07
N TYR A 167 0.35 12.87 5.26
CA TYR A 167 -0.67 13.42 4.38
C TYR A 167 -1.85 13.99 5.16
N MET A 168 -2.52 14.97 4.57
CA MET A 168 -3.79 15.50 5.02
C MET A 168 -4.64 15.81 3.80
N TYR A 169 -5.81 15.17 3.70
CA TYR A 169 -6.75 15.32 2.60
C TYR A 169 -8.08 15.86 3.11
N HIS A 170 -8.55 16.94 2.52
CA HIS A 170 -9.87 17.48 2.80
C HIS A 170 -10.87 16.88 1.83
N THR A 171 -11.78 16.09 2.35
CA THR A 171 -12.83 15.42 1.58
C THR A 171 -14.17 16.14 1.72
N GLU A 172 -15.20 15.59 1.12
CA GLU A 172 -16.58 16.04 1.30
C GLU A 172 -17.03 16.02 2.77
N LYS A 173 -18.17 16.63 3.08
CA LYS A 173 -18.81 16.65 4.40
C LYS A 173 -17.91 17.17 5.53
N LYS A 174 -17.06 18.13 5.23
CA LYS A 174 -16.11 18.73 6.18
C LYS A 174 -15.21 17.69 6.88
N GLN A 175 -14.88 16.59 6.21
CA GLN A 175 -13.98 15.59 6.73
C GLN A 175 -12.53 15.86 6.31
N VAL A 176 -11.62 15.65 7.26
CA VAL A 176 -10.18 15.72 7.06
C VAL A 176 -9.59 14.36 7.38
N LEU A 177 -8.98 13.74 6.37
CA LEU A 177 -8.24 12.50 6.49
C LEU A 177 -6.77 12.82 6.64
N LEU A 178 -6.16 12.34 7.69
CA LEU A 178 -4.74 12.59 7.97
C LEU A 178 -4.03 11.33 8.40
N GLY A 179 -2.75 11.25 8.10
CA GLY A 179 -1.92 10.13 8.47
C GLY A 179 -0.43 10.41 8.39
N LEU A 180 0.33 9.55 9.03
CA LEU A 180 1.78 9.51 9.02
C LEU A 180 2.23 8.09 8.69
N VAL A 181 3.19 7.98 7.79
CA VAL A 181 3.83 6.71 7.41
C VAL A 181 5.28 6.75 7.86
N ILE A 182 5.67 5.75 8.62
CA ILE A 182 7.04 5.57 9.12
C ILE A 182 7.57 4.24 8.59
N PRO A 183 8.77 4.21 7.98
CA PRO A 183 9.39 2.95 7.59
C PRO A 183 9.70 2.08 8.81
N LEU A 184 9.60 0.75 8.68
CA LEU A 184 9.85 -0.18 9.79
C LEU A 184 11.31 -0.60 9.93
N ASP A 185 12.18 -0.05 9.09
CA ASP A 185 13.64 -0.16 9.16
C ASP A 185 14.29 1.01 9.94
N TYR A 186 13.53 1.72 10.80
CA TYR A 186 14.09 2.77 11.66
C TYR A 186 15.01 2.21 12.73
N LYS A 187 16.14 2.89 12.97
CA LYS A 187 17.24 2.42 13.82
C LYS A 187 17.04 2.70 15.32
N ASN A 188 16.20 3.66 15.66
CA ASN A 188 15.98 4.04 17.06
C ASN A 188 14.86 3.21 17.70
N PRO A 189 15.16 2.22 18.55
CA PRO A 189 14.14 1.34 19.15
C PRO A 189 13.20 2.09 20.13
N HIS A 190 13.55 3.31 20.53
CA HIS A 190 12.72 4.16 21.39
C HIS A 190 11.77 5.07 20.59
N LEU A 191 11.86 5.08 19.26
CA LEU A 191 10.92 5.83 18.45
C LEU A 191 9.55 5.16 18.50
N SER A 192 8.55 5.88 18.98
CA SER A 192 7.16 5.45 18.96
C SER A 192 6.46 6.04 17.74
N PRO A 193 6.15 5.25 16.71
CA PRO A 193 5.45 5.74 15.51
C PRO A 193 4.12 6.44 15.83
N TYR A 194 3.40 5.97 16.84
CA TYR A 194 2.15 6.59 17.28
C TYR A 194 2.39 7.97 17.90
N ASP A 195 3.40 8.12 18.76
CA ASP A 195 3.69 9.41 19.41
C ASP A 195 4.21 10.42 18.39
N GLU A 196 4.99 10.00 17.42
CA GLU A 196 5.41 10.86 16.31
C GLU A 196 4.21 11.37 15.48
N PHE A 197 3.20 10.52 15.27
CA PHE A 197 1.95 10.95 14.64
C PHE A 197 1.18 11.99 15.50
N GLN A 198 1.15 11.84 16.83
CA GLN A 198 0.55 12.83 17.72
C GLN A 198 1.33 14.16 17.70
N ARG A 199 2.67 14.09 17.73
CA ARG A 199 3.55 15.27 17.61
C ARG A 199 3.31 15.99 16.30
N TRP A 200 3.28 15.28 15.19
CA TRP A 200 3.02 15.86 13.86
C TRP A 200 1.70 16.66 13.83
N LYS A 201 0.64 16.16 14.42
CA LYS A 201 -0.65 16.87 14.48
C LYS A 201 -0.58 18.18 15.27
N SER A 202 0.37 18.30 16.21
CA SER A 202 0.55 19.51 17.01
C SER A 202 1.22 20.65 16.23
N HIS A 203 1.85 20.38 15.07
CA HIS A 203 2.51 21.39 14.26
C HIS A 203 1.50 22.45 13.75
N PRO A 204 1.82 23.77 13.82
CA PRO A 204 0.90 24.84 13.44
C PRO A 204 0.31 24.72 12.03
N ALA A 205 1.09 24.22 11.07
CA ALA A 205 0.63 23.99 9.70
C ALA A 205 -0.52 22.96 9.60
N ILE A 206 -0.65 22.06 10.57
CA ILE A 206 -1.64 20.99 10.64
C ILE A 206 -2.73 21.32 11.66
N LYS A 207 -2.33 21.65 12.90
CA LYS A 207 -3.21 21.91 14.06
C LYS A 207 -4.35 22.87 13.75
N LYS A 208 -4.09 23.92 12.94
CA LYS A 208 -5.10 24.91 12.59
C LYS A 208 -6.34 24.31 11.92
N TYR A 209 -6.16 23.27 11.08
CA TYR A 209 -7.27 22.60 10.39
C TYR A 209 -8.09 21.69 11.31
N LEU A 210 -7.50 21.24 12.43
CA LEU A 210 -8.13 20.34 13.38
C LEU A 210 -8.77 21.07 14.57
N LYS A 211 -8.66 22.40 14.61
CA LYS A 211 -9.21 23.22 15.70
C LYS A 211 -10.73 23.02 15.80
N ASN A 212 -11.22 22.73 17.00
CA ASN A 212 -12.62 22.41 17.30
C ASN A 212 -13.17 21.16 16.56
N GLY A 213 -12.31 20.39 15.90
CA GLY A 213 -12.68 19.16 15.22
C GLY A 213 -12.83 17.99 16.16
N LYS A 214 -13.58 16.98 15.73
CA LYS A 214 -13.78 15.70 16.43
C LYS A 214 -13.20 14.57 15.59
N ARG A 215 -12.33 13.75 16.20
CA ARG A 215 -11.88 12.51 15.58
C ARG A 215 -13.01 11.48 15.60
N ILE A 216 -13.42 11.01 14.42
CA ILE A 216 -14.53 10.06 14.25
C ILE A 216 -14.05 8.63 13.97
N SER A 217 -12.81 8.47 13.45
CA SER A 217 -12.25 7.16 13.16
C SER A 217 -10.72 7.20 13.20
N TYR A 218 -10.13 6.06 13.46
CA TYR A 218 -8.67 5.88 13.42
C TYR A 218 -8.30 4.45 13.09
N GLY A 219 -7.06 4.25 12.69
CA GLY A 219 -6.50 2.92 12.44
C GLY A 219 -5.01 3.00 12.08
N ALA A 220 -4.37 1.86 12.12
CA ALA A 220 -3.01 1.69 11.66
C ALA A 220 -2.91 0.44 10.77
N ARG A 221 -2.06 0.49 9.76
CA ARG A 221 -1.82 -0.66 8.90
C ARG A 221 -0.39 -0.63 8.35
N ALA A 222 0.19 -1.83 8.23
CA ALA A 222 1.44 -1.99 7.51
C ALA A 222 1.24 -1.71 6.01
N LEU A 223 2.27 -1.15 5.40
CA LEU A 223 2.34 -0.82 3.98
C LEU A 223 3.62 -1.43 3.41
N ILE A 224 3.58 -1.85 2.16
CA ILE A 224 4.78 -2.28 1.44
C ILE A 224 5.51 -1.06 0.86
N LYS A 225 6.84 -1.14 0.77
CA LYS A 225 7.66 -0.09 0.16
C LYS A 225 8.85 -0.59 -0.67
N GLY A 226 8.97 -1.92 -0.88
CA GLY A 226 10.11 -2.52 -1.58
C GLY A 226 10.20 -2.17 -3.07
N GLY A 227 9.07 -1.90 -3.71
CA GLY A 227 9.05 -1.52 -5.12
C GLY A 227 9.37 -2.66 -6.09
N LEU A 228 9.91 -2.32 -7.28
CA LEU A 228 10.15 -3.27 -8.37
C LEU A 228 11.13 -4.38 -7.99
N GLN A 229 12.18 -4.06 -7.23
CA GLN A 229 13.23 -5.03 -6.86
C GLN A 229 12.71 -6.14 -5.96
N SER A 230 11.67 -5.86 -5.17
CA SER A 230 11.03 -6.80 -4.23
C SER A 230 9.75 -7.44 -4.80
N LEU A 231 9.43 -7.20 -6.08
CA LEU A 231 8.25 -7.78 -6.73
C LEU A 231 8.50 -9.27 -6.97
N PRO A 232 7.77 -10.17 -6.29
CA PRO A 232 7.89 -11.60 -6.51
C PRO A 232 7.34 -12.00 -7.88
N SER A 233 7.50 -13.26 -8.28
CA SER A 233 6.66 -13.83 -9.33
C SER A 233 5.19 -13.72 -8.89
N MET A 234 4.35 -13.20 -9.77
CA MET A 234 2.93 -13.00 -9.50
C MET A 234 2.09 -14.23 -9.84
N GLU A 235 2.71 -15.26 -10.39
CA GLU A 235 2.06 -16.51 -10.77
C GLU A 235 2.74 -17.73 -10.14
N PHE A 236 1.96 -18.74 -9.84
CA PHE A 236 2.38 -20.03 -9.33
C PHE A 236 1.38 -21.11 -9.76
N PRO A 237 1.71 -22.41 -9.64
CA PRO A 237 0.80 -23.49 -10.03
C PRO A 237 -0.56 -23.37 -9.34
N GLY A 238 -1.62 -23.09 -10.12
CA GLY A 238 -3.01 -22.99 -9.66
C GLY A 238 -3.44 -21.62 -9.14
N GLY A 239 -2.61 -20.55 -9.29
CA GLY A 239 -3.05 -19.24 -8.81
C GLY A 239 -2.11 -18.07 -9.06
N TYR A 240 -2.54 -16.91 -8.53
CA TYR A 240 -1.90 -15.63 -8.76
C TYR A 240 -1.87 -14.77 -7.49
N LEU A 241 -0.82 -13.96 -7.33
CA LEU A 241 -0.75 -12.84 -6.37
C LEU A 241 -1.06 -11.54 -7.09
N VAL A 242 -1.89 -10.67 -6.49
CA VAL A 242 -2.20 -9.36 -7.05
C VAL A 242 -2.17 -8.26 -6.00
N GLY A 243 -2.08 -7.01 -6.44
CA GLY A 243 -2.11 -5.84 -5.56
C GLY A 243 -0.94 -5.81 -4.59
N CYS A 244 -1.18 -5.32 -3.37
CA CYS A 244 -0.16 -5.26 -2.34
C CYS A 244 0.29 -6.64 -1.85
N ASN A 245 -0.46 -7.70 -2.11
CA ASN A 245 -0.03 -9.06 -1.82
C ASN A 245 1.17 -9.47 -2.71
N ALA A 246 1.18 -8.99 -3.96
CA ALA A 246 2.31 -9.12 -4.88
C ALA A 246 3.36 -8.01 -4.71
N GLY A 247 3.06 -6.92 -4.05
CA GLY A 247 4.02 -5.82 -3.89
C GLY A 247 3.87 -4.66 -4.88
N THR A 248 2.71 -4.47 -5.50
CA THR A 248 2.52 -3.49 -6.60
C THR A 248 2.37 -2.03 -6.17
N LEU A 249 2.41 -1.71 -4.88
CA LEU A 249 2.29 -0.32 -4.41
C LEU A 249 3.42 0.55 -4.94
N ASN A 250 3.09 1.71 -5.51
CA ASN A 250 4.08 2.73 -5.85
C ASN A 250 4.34 3.64 -4.65
N PHE A 251 5.42 3.39 -3.94
CA PHE A 251 5.77 4.13 -2.73
C PHE A 251 6.12 5.59 -3.02
N SER A 252 6.75 5.90 -4.15
CA SER A 252 7.11 7.29 -4.52
C SER A 252 5.90 8.19 -4.71
N LYS A 253 4.76 7.62 -5.10
CA LYS A 253 3.47 8.30 -5.22
C LYS A 253 2.62 8.22 -3.96
N ILE A 254 2.99 7.37 -2.99
CA ILE A 254 2.17 7.02 -1.82
C ILE A 254 0.79 6.48 -2.28
N LYS A 255 0.77 5.71 -3.35
CA LYS A 255 -0.47 5.22 -3.98
C LYS A 255 -0.33 3.77 -4.42
N GLY A 256 -1.33 2.95 -4.07
CA GLY A 256 -1.36 1.53 -4.42
C GLY A 256 -2.69 1.07 -5.02
N SER A 257 -3.77 1.84 -4.88
CA SER A 257 -5.11 1.40 -5.33
C SER A 257 -5.17 1.21 -6.84
N HIS A 258 -4.61 2.13 -7.62
CA HIS A 258 -4.59 2.05 -9.09
C HIS A 258 -3.74 0.87 -9.59
N THR A 259 -2.59 0.61 -8.97
CA THR A 259 -1.72 -0.52 -9.32
C THR A 259 -2.32 -1.86 -8.89
N ALA A 260 -3.01 -1.90 -7.73
CA ALA A 260 -3.74 -3.08 -7.30
C ALA A 260 -4.88 -3.44 -8.27
N MET A 261 -5.70 -2.46 -8.64
CA MET A 261 -6.76 -2.67 -9.65
C MET A 261 -6.18 -3.12 -10.99
N LYS A 262 -5.07 -2.50 -11.44
CA LYS A 262 -4.44 -2.88 -12.70
C LYS A 262 -3.92 -4.32 -12.68
N SER A 263 -3.27 -4.73 -11.61
CA SER A 263 -2.78 -6.11 -11.47
C SER A 263 -3.92 -7.14 -11.46
N GLY A 264 -5.05 -6.82 -10.80
CA GLY A 264 -6.25 -7.65 -10.81
C GLY A 264 -6.86 -7.78 -12.22
N ILE A 265 -6.93 -6.67 -12.96
CA ILE A 265 -7.41 -6.66 -14.35
C ILE A 265 -6.51 -7.54 -15.23
N GLU A 266 -5.20 -7.46 -15.10
CA GLU A 266 -4.30 -8.28 -15.91
C GLU A 266 -4.38 -9.77 -15.52
N ALA A 267 -4.51 -10.10 -14.23
CA ALA A 267 -4.75 -11.47 -13.79
C ALA A 267 -6.05 -12.04 -14.40
N ALA A 268 -7.15 -11.29 -14.36
CA ALA A 268 -8.41 -11.71 -14.96
C ALA A 268 -8.29 -11.96 -16.46
N LYS A 269 -7.58 -11.11 -17.22
CA LYS A 269 -7.32 -11.30 -18.66
C LYS A 269 -6.48 -12.53 -18.94
N VAL A 270 -5.47 -12.80 -18.11
CA VAL A 270 -4.63 -13.99 -18.24
C VAL A 270 -5.45 -15.24 -17.96
N ILE A 271 -6.26 -15.26 -16.90
CA ILE A 271 -7.12 -16.40 -16.59
C ILE A 271 -8.09 -16.67 -17.75
N ALA A 272 -8.80 -15.66 -18.25
CA ALA A 272 -9.71 -15.81 -19.38
C ALA A 272 -9.00 -16.34 -20.63
N SER A 273 -7.82 -15.80 -20.96
CA SER A 273 -7.01 -16.25 -22.10
C SER A 273 -6.59 -17.72 -21.97
N ASN A 274 -6.24 -18.15 -20.75
CA ASN A 274 -5.80 -19.52 -20.47
C ASN A 274 -6.97 -20.52 -20.54
N ILE A 275 -8.17 -20.11 -20.13
CA ILE A 275 -9.42 -20.88 -20.31
C ILE A 275 -9.66 -21.12 -21.83
N ASP A 276 -9.44 -20.12 -22.66
CA ASP A 276 -9.59 -20.21 -24.11
C ASP A 276 -8.46 -21.00 -24.81
N GLY A 277 -7.51 -21.55 -24.04
CA GLY A 277 -6.37 -22.30 -24.56
C GLY A 277 -5.19 -21.45 -25.04
N ASN A 278 -5.25 -20.13 -24.88
CA ASN A 278 -4.17 -19.20 -25.22
C ASN A 278 -3.30 -18.94 -24.00
N MET A 279 -2.40 -19.85 -23.70
CA MET A 279 -1.57 -19.81 -22.49
C MET A 279 -0.73 -18.53 -22.42
N LYS A 280 -0.93 -17.74 -21.36
CA LYS A 280 -0.22 -16.50 -21.06
C LYS A 280 0.33 -16.52 -19.64
N SER A 281 1.44 -15.84 -19.43
CA SER A 281 2.06 -15.60 -18.14
C SER A 281 1.65 -14.22 -17.61
N LEU A 282 1.21 -14.14 -16.36
CA LEU A 282 0.90 -12.86 -15.71
C LEU A 282 2.15 -12.00 -15.58
N ASP A 283 3.28 -12.59 -15.23
CA ASP A 283 4.54 -11.86 -15.07
C ASP A 283 4.96 -11.19 -16.39
N GLU A 284 4.78 -11.84 -17.52
CA GLU A 284 5.10 -11.27 -18.83
C GLU A 284 4.07 -10.23 -19.29
N GLU A 285 2.79 -10.45 -19.03
CA GLU A 285 1.76 -9.48 -19.40
C GLU A 285 1.86 -8.19 -18.55
N VAL A 286 2.14 -8.30 -17.26
CA VAL A 286 2.34 -7.13 -16.38
C VAL A 286 3.53 -6.28 -16.85
N LYS A 287 4.63 -6.88 -17.31
CA LYS A 287 5.79 -6.16 -17.85
C LYS A 287 5.45 -5.25 -19.04
N LYS A 288 4.44 -5.58 -19.82
CA LYS A 288 3.98 -4.79 -20.99
C LYS A 288 3.09 -3.61 -20.58
N THR A 289 2.71 -3.50 -19.32
CA THR A 289 1.74 -2.49 -18.85
C THR A 289 2.41 -1.23 -18.32
N TRP A 290 1.61 -0.17 -18.18
CA TRP A 290 2.02 1.05 -17.50
C TRP A 290 2.35 0.83 -16.02
N LEU A 291 1.77 -0.22 -15.37
CA LEU A 291 2.07 -0.57 -13.98
C LEU A 291 3.57 -0.85 -13.83
N TYR A 292 4.11 -1.73 -14.66
CA TYR A 292 5.53 -2.05 -14.63
C TYR A 292 6.40 -0.82 -14.94
N THR A 293 6.02 -0.07 -15.96
CA THR A 293 6.73 1.18 -16.32
C THR A 293 6.75 2.17 -15.16
N GLU A 294 5.66 2.29 -14.43
CA GLU A 294 5.55 3.18 -13.27
C GLU A 294 6.45 2.72 -12.12
N LEU A 295 6.45 1.42 -11.79
CA LEU A 295 7.34 0.85 -10.77
C LEU A 295 8.82 0.96 -11.21
N TYR A 296 9.11 0.74 -12.48
CA TYR A 296 10.46 0.89 -13.02
C TYR A 296 11.00 2.31 -12.87
N LYS A 297 10.19 3.32 -13.19
CA LYS A 297 10.60 4.74 -13.05
C LYS A 297 10.81 5.17 -11.59
N SER A 298 10.23 4.49 -10.65
CA SER A 298 10.37 4.78 -9.21
C SER A 298 11.31 3.81 -8.46
N ARG A 299 11.97 2.89 -9.16
CA ARG A 299 12.74 1.79 -8.56
C ARG A 299 13.88 2.23 -7.63
N ASN A 300 14.47 3.38 -7.88
CA ASN A 300 15.55 3.92 -7.05
C ASN A 300 15.05 4.80 -5.88
N PHE A 301 13.74 5.10 -5.82
CA PHE A 301 13.20 6.06 -4.87
C PHE A 301 13.50 5.67 -3.41
N ASN A 302 13.12 4.48 -2.99
CA ASN A 302 13.36 4.00 -1.64
C ASN A 302 14.85 3.70 -1.37
N PRO A 303 15.60 3.04 -2.27
CA PRO A 303 17.02 2.82 -2.10
C PRO A 303 17.86 4.09 -1.93
N PHE A 304 17.51 5.22 -2.56
CA PHE A 304 18.19 6.48 -2.32
C PHE A 304 18.04 6.95 -0.88
N PHE A 305 16.86 6.89 -0.31
CA PHE A 305 16.65 7.27 1.10
C PHE A 305 17.38 6.34 2.06
N HIS A 306 17.30 5.03 1.83
CA HIS A 306 17.99 4.06 2.66
C HIS A 306 19.52 4.25 2.65
N LYS A 307 20.11 4.47 1.47
CA LYS A 307 21.56 4.56 1.31
C LYS A 307 22.14 5.90 1.73
N PHE A 308 21.42 7.01 1.53
CA PHE A 308 21.96 8.38 1.66
C PHE A 308 21.23 9.23 2.71
N GLY A 309 20.23 8.68 3.43
CA GLY A 309 19.40 9.42 4.40
C GLY A 309 18.38 10.33 3.75
N GLY A 310 17.66 11.09 4.58
CA GLY A 310 16.51 11.88 4.15
C GLY A 310 16.86 12.99 3.18
N LEU A 311 17.84 13.83 3.53
CA LEU A 311 18.16 15.04 2.76
C LEU A 311 18.85 14.72 1.42
N ILE A 312 19.92 13.92 1.46
CA ILE A 312 20.66 13.55 0.25
C ILE A 312 19.82 12.63 -0.63
N GLY A 313 19.13 11.66 -0.03
CA GLY A 313 18.22 10.77 -0.75
C GLY A 313 17.09 11.55 -1.45
N ALA A 314 16.53 12.58 -0.83
CA ALA A 314 15.56 13.47 -1.47
C ALA A 314 16.16 14.21 -2.67
N ALA A 315 17.37 14.77 -2.54
CA ALA A 315 18.04 15.45 -3.65
C ALA A 315 18.31 14.51 -4.83
N MET A 316 18.78 13.27 -4.56
CA MET A 316 19.00 12.25 -5.59
C MET A 316 17.69 11.86 -6.27
N ASN A 317 16.61 11.72 -5.53
CA ASN A 317 15.28 11.45 -6.09
C ASN A 317 14.78 12.59 -6.99
N VAL A 318 14.99 13.85 -6.59
CA VAL A 318 14.65 15.01 -7.41
C VAL A 318 15.42 14.98 -8.73
N ILE A 319 16.72 14.72 -8.70
CA ILE A 319 17.57 14.59 -9.90
C ILE A 319 17.06 13.44 -10.79
N ASP A 320 16.80 12.27 -10.21
CA ASP A 320 16.29 11.13 -10.97
C ASP A 320 14.95 11.47 -11.66
N GLN A 321 14.02 12.08 -10.94
CA GLN A 321 12.68 12.34 -11.48
C GLN A 321 12.64 13.53 -12.46
N LEU A 322 13.39 14.60 -12.22
CA LEU A 322 13.35 15.81 -13.07
C LEU A 322 14.29 15.72 -14.28
N VAL A 323 15.51 15.18 -14.08
CA VAL A 323 16.53 15.13 -15.14
C VAL A 323 16.41 13.83 -15.93
N PHE A 324 16.42 12.70 -15.23
CA PHE A 324 16.40 11.38 -15.86
C PHE A 324 15.00 10.81 -16.09
N ARG A 325 13.96 11.43 -15.54
CA ARG A 325 12.55 10.99 -15.63
C ARG A 325 12.34 9.54 -15.18
N GLY A 326 13.10 9.13 -14.15
CA GLY A 326 13.11 7.77 -13.61
C GLY A 326 13.89 6.75 -14.46
N ASN A 327 14.70 7.19 -15.41
CA ASN A 327 15.45 6.32 -16.32
C ASN A 327 16.98 6.36 -16.09
N LEU A 328 17.42 6.49 -14.84
CA LEU A 328 18.83 6.32 -14.51
C LEU A 328 19.36 4.99 -15.07
N PRO A 329 20.63 4.94 -15.58
CA PRO A 329 21.16 3.73 -16.21
C PRO A 329 21.50 2.60 -15.22
N PHE A 330 21.23 2.79 -13.94
CA PHE A 330 21.47 1.80 -12.89
C PHE A 330 20.24 1.62 -12.00
N THR A 331 20.19 0.49 -11.32
CA THR A 331 19.21 0.18 -10.28
C THR A 331 19.97 -0.07 -8.98
N LEU A 332 19.55 0.61 -7.93
CA LEU A 332 20.06 0.38 -6.58
C LEU A 332 19.24 -0.72 -5.91
N ASN A 333 19.92 -1.65 -5.24
CA ASN A 333 19.31 -2.67 -4.43
C ASN A 333 19.25 -2.24 -2.96
N HIS A 334 18.33 -2.85 -2.23
CA HIS A 334 18.18 -2.75 -0.79
C HIS A 334 18.08 -4.16 -0.21
N PRO A 335 19.21 -4.89 -0.10
CA PRO A 335 19.21 -6.32 0.22
C PRO A 335 19.03 -6.62 1.71
N THR A 336 19.13 -5.63 2.60
CA THR A 336 19.02 -5.83 4.05
C THR A 336 17.55 -5.84 4.47
N PRO A 337 17.03 -6.93 5.03
CA PRO A 337 15.66 -6.97 5.55
C PRO A 337 15.44 -5.98 6.69
N ASP A 338 14.20 -5.48 6.85
CA ASP A 338 13.88 -4.46 7.86
C ASP A 338 14.25 -4.89 9.29
N HIS A 339 14.09 -6.18 9.63
CA HIS A 339 14.41 -6.70 10.97
C HIS A 339 15.91 -6.77 11.30
N GLU A 340 16.78 -6.61 10.31
CA GLU A 340 18.22 -6.54 10.50
C GLU A 340 18.72 -5.10 10.67
N SER A 341 17.84 -4.12 10.57
CA SER A 341 18.14 -2.70 10.72
C SER A 341 18.11 -2.20 12.17
N LEU A 342 17.60 -3.03 13.09
CA LEU A 342 17.44 -2.72 14.52
C LEU A 342 18.70 -3.07 15.32
#